data_47fcbc8f084dceebea576cbc7be4db04
#
_entry.id   47fcbc8f084dceebea576cbc7be4db04
#
_cell.length_a   1.000
_cell.length_b   1.000
_cell.length_c   1.000
_cell.angle_alpha   90.00
_cell.angle_beta   90.00
_cell.angle_gamma   90.00
#
_symmetry.space_group_name_H-M   'P 1'
#
loop_
_entity.id
_entity.type
_entity.pdbx_description
1 polymer ?
#
loop_
_entity_poly.entity_id
_entity_poly.type
_entity_poly.pdbx_seq_one_letter_code
_entity_poly.pdbx_strand_id
1 'polypeptide(L)'
;MARVVMQAVVSVDGYIAYPDDTVGPLFEWYGNGDTEVSAGVSGWTFHVSRASADYVQPFWDAIKVTVIGRHLFDTTNGWDGDPAAGDELVVVTHRPLPEAWLAGYLNSGLGVYDVADEGFLVSL
;
A
#
# COMPACT_ATOMS: atom_id res chain seq x y z
N MET A 1 12.90 -18.22 -3.34
CA MET A 1 13.00 -17.17 -4.38
C MET A 1 11.96 -16.09 -4.08
N ALA A 2 12.35 -14.86 -4.08
CA ALA A 2 11.40 -13.74 -3.92
C ALA A 2 10.49 -13.67 -5.15
N ARG A 3 9.20 -13.41 -4.93
CA ARG A 3 8.21 -13.21 -5.98
C ARG A 3 7.72 -11.76 -5.92
N VAL A 4 7.72 -11.08 -7.05
CA VAL A 4 7.15 -9.75 -7.20
C VAL A 4 5.82 -9.86 -7.93
N VAL A 5 4.79 -9.22 -7.39
CA VAL A 5 3.45 -9.19 -7.99
C VAL A 5 3.03 -7.75 -8.12
N MET A 6 2.49 -7.37 -9.27
CA MET A 6 1.84 -6.09 -9.48
C MET A 6 0.32 -6.28 -9.32
N GLN A 7 -0.30 -5.41 -8.53
CA GLN A 7 -1.72 -5.47 -8.23
C GLN A 7 -2.36 -4.09 -8.24
N ALA A 8 -3.58 -4.02 -8.72
CA ALA A 8 -4.47 -2.88 -8.54
C ALA A 8 -5.92 -3.37 -8.52
N VAL A 9 -6.78 -2.70 -7.75
CA VAL A 9 -8.23 -2.81 -7.92
C VAL A 9 -8.61 -1.97 -9.13
N VAL A 10 -9.36 -2.54 -10.05
CA VAL A 10 -9.66 -1.91 -11.34
C VAL A 10 -11.15 -2.09 -11.67
N SER A 11 -11.77 -1.04 -12.22
CA SER A 11 -13.14 -1.11 -12.71
C SER A 11 -13.23 -1.97 -13.98
N VAL A 12 -14.45 -2.37 -14.35
CA VAL A 12 -14.69 -3.20 -15.56
C VAL A 12 -14.21 -2.52 -16.83
N ASP A 13 -14.23 -1.19 -16.88
CA ASP A 13 -13.74 -0.37 -17.99
C ASP A 13 -12.26 0.05 -17.87
N GLY A 14 -11.53 -0.50 -16.87
CA GLY A 14 -10.09 -0.42 -16.81
C GLY A 14 -9.50 0.76 -16.03
N TYR A 15 -10.29 1.44 -15.21
CA TYR A 15 -9.81 2.58 -14.40
C TYR A 15 -9.53 2.18 -12.95
N ILE A 16 -8.51 2.78 -12.35
CA ILE A 16 -8.12 2.60 -10.94
C ILE A 16 -8.51 3.78 -10.05
N ALA A 17 -8.82 4.92 -10.64
CA ALA A 17 -9.26 6.14 -9.97
C ALA A 17 -9.97 7.06 -10.95
N TYR A 18 -10.66 8.06 -10.43
CA TYR A 18 -11.13 9.22 -11.19
C TYR A 18 -9.99 10.22 -11.47
N PRO A 19 -10.19 11.21 -12.36
CA PRO A 19 -9.17 12.23 -12.65
C PRO A 19 -8.73 13.08 -11.46
N ASP A 20 -9.51 13.09 -10.39
CA ASP A 20 -9.23 13.77 -9.12
C ASP A 20 -8.61 12.86 -8.06
N ASP A 21 -8.14 11.66 -8.45
CA ASP A 21 -7.57 10.63 -7.60
C ASP A 21 -8.57 9.98 -6.61
N THR A 22 -9.84 10.31 -6.65
CA THR A 22 -10.83 9.59 -5.85
C THR A 22 -11.11 8.22 -6.46
N VAL A 23 -11.32 7.23 -5.62
CA VAL A 23 -11.48 5.82 -6.05
C VAL A 23 -12.95 5.41 -6.25
N GLY A 24 -13.89 6.28 -5.87
CA GLY A 24 -15.32 6.00 -6.02
C GLY A 24 -15.71 4.66 -5.39
N PRO A 25 -16.54 3.87 -6.07
CA PRO A 25 -17.06 2.60 -5.54
C PRO A 25 -16.06 1.43 -5.60
N LEU A 26 -14.83 1.62 -6.10
CA LEU A 26 -13.87 0.53 -6.31
C LEU A 26 -13.56 -0.28 -5.06
N PHE A 27 -13.63 0.35 -3.88
CA PHE A 27 -13.34 -0.30 -2.60
C PHE A 27 -14.57 -0.59 -1.74
N GLU A 28 -15.80 -0.43 -2.26
CA GLU A 28 -17.03 -0.76 -1.52
C GLU A 28 -17.11 -2.25 -1.15
N TRP A 29 -16.42 -3.11 -1.88
CA TRP A 29 -16.35 -4.53 -1.57
C TRP A 29 -15.65 -4.84 -0.24
N TYR A 30 -14.89 -3.91 0.33
CA TYR A 30 -14.31 -4.02 1.67
C TYR A 30 -15.35 -4.04 2.80
N GLY A 31 -16.59 -3.64 2.51
CA GLY A 31 -17.70 -3.62 3.46
C GLY A 31 -18.94 -4.37 2.98
N ASN A 32 -18.84 -5.23 1.97
CA ASN A 32 -20.01 -5.83 1.33
C ASN A 32 -20.38 -7.25 1.83
N GLY A 33 -19.79 -7.70 2.93
CA GLY A 33 -20.04 -9.03 3.46
C GLY A 33 -19.91 -9.13 4.97
N ASP A 34 -19.89 -10.35 5.45
CA ASP A 34 -19.86 -10.72 6.88
C ASP A 34 -18.58 -11.48 7.28
N THR A 35 -17.69 -11.73 6.33
CA THR A 35 -16.45 -12.46 6.59
C THR A 35 -15.31 -11.48 6.82
N GLU A 36 -14.72 -11.55 8.02
CA GLU A 36 -13.62 -10.71 8.41
C GLU A 36 -12.34 -11.10 7.68
N VAL A 37 -11.63 -10.11 7.16
CA VAL A 37 -10.27 -10.21 6.63
C VAL A 37 -9.42 -9.09 7.23
N SER A 38 -8.12 -9.32 7.37
CA SER A 38 -7.20 -8.33 7.93
C SER A 38 -5.99 -8.13 7.03
N ALA A 39 -5.43 -6.92 7.08
CA ALA A 39 -4.26 -6.52 6.32
C ALA A 39 -3.42 -5.51 7.10
N GLY A 40 -2.15 -5.35 6.72
CA GLY A 40 -1.22 -4.43 7.37
C GLY A 40 -0.73 -4.89 8.74
N VAL A 41 0.24 -4.18 9.28
CA VAL A 41 0.86 -4.49 10.59
C VAL A 41 -0.09 -4.18 11.74
N SER A 42 -0.84 -3.10 11.68
CA SER A 42 -1.82 -2.73 12.71
C SER A 42 -3.14 -3.49 12.60
N GLY A 43 -3.28 -4.39 11.62
CA GLY A 43 -4.45 -5.25 11.49
C GLY A 43 -5.68 -4.49 11.00
N TRP A 44 -5.59 -3.82 9.85
CA TRP A 44 -6.75 -3.25 9.18
C TRP A 44 -7.79 -4.34 8.96
N THR A 45 -9.01 -4.10 9.41
CA THR A 45 -10.09 -5.10 9.38
C THR A 45 -11.17 -4.68 8.40
N PHE A 46 -11.54 -5.60 7.52
CA PHE A 46 -12.59 -5.43 6.53
C PHE A 46 -13.59 -6.58 6.62
N HIS A 47 -14.83 -6.36 6.17
CA HIS A 47 -15.90 -7.35 6.16
C HIS A 47 -16.35 -7.57 4.71
N VAL A 48 -15.91 -8.65 4.13
CA VAL A 48 -16.11 -8.96 2.71
C VAL A 48 -16.94 -10.22 2.52
N SER A 49 -17.33 -10.50 1.27
CA SER A 49 -17.96 -11.78 0.97
C SER A 49 -16.99 -12.94 1.25
N ARG A 50 -17.52 -14.11 1.56
CA ARG A 50 -16.71 -15.32 1.78
C ARG A 50 -15.81 -15.64 0.60
N ALA A 51 -16.30 -15.50 -0.62
CA ALA A 51 -15.50 -15.72 -1.83
C ALA A 51 -14.33 -14.74 -1.94
N SER A 52 -14.56 -13.46 -1.58
CA SER A 52 -13.48 -12.47 -1.54
C SER A 52 -12.45 -12.80 -0.46
N ALA A 53 -12.91 -13.16 0.75
CA ALA A 53 -12.02 -13.53 1.84
C ALA A 53 -11.11 -14.71 1.49
N ASP A 54 -11.68 -15.78 0.97
CA ASP A 54 -10.94 -16.99 0.57
C ASP A 54 -9.87 -16.70 -0.51
N TYR A 55 -10.09 -15.65 -1.33
CA TYR A 55 -9.14 -15.23 -2.35
C TYR A 55 -8.08 -14.27 -1.80
N VAL A 56 -8.48 -13.20 -1.07
CA VAL A 56 -7.56 -12.12 -0.74
C VAL A 56 -6.71 -12.41 0.50
N GLN A 57 -7.24 -13.08 1.52
CA GLN A 57 -6.52 -13.27 2.77
C GLN A 57 -5.20 -14.03 2.58
N PRO A 58 -5.16 -15.21 1.89
CA PRO A 58 -3.90 -15.90 1.66
C PRO A 58 -2.90 -15.09 0.83
N PHE A 59 -3.42 -14.23 -0.05
CA PHE A 59 -2.59 -13.35 -0.87
C PHE A 59 -1.95 -12.25 -0.02
N TRP A 60 -2.75 -11.56 0.81
CA TRP A 60 -2.27 -10.50 1.71
C TRP A 60 -1.29 -11.04 2.75
N ASP A 61 -1.56 -12.20 3.34
CA ASP A 61 -0.66 -12.86 4.31
C ASP A 61 0.72 -13.20 3.73
N ALA A 62 0.78 -13.39 2.42
CA ALA A 62 2.02 -13.70 1.72
C ALA A 62 2.86 -12.46 1.36
N ILE A 63 2.27 -11.25 1.41
CA ILE A 63 2.99 -10.01 1.12
C ILE A 63 3.90 -9.66 2.31
N LYS A 64 5.16 -9.37 2.02
CA LYS A 64 6.12 -8.90 3.01
C LYS A 64 6.46 -7.44 2.81
N VAL A 65 6.57 -7.02 1.56
CA VAL A 65 6.96 -5.66 1.20
C VAL A 65 5.96 -5.12 0.19
N THR A 66 5.41 -3.94 0.46
CA THR A 66 4.63 -3.17 -0.49
C THR A 66 5.50 -2.10 -1.12
N VAL A 67 5.57 -2.09 -2.45
CA VAL A 67 6.33 -1.10 -3.22
C VAL A 67 5.35 -0.18 -3.92
N ILE A 68 5.48 1.13 -3.69
CA ILE A 68 4.61 2.14 -4.30
C ILE A 68 5.40 3.27 -4.94
N GLY A 69 4.76 3.98 -5.87
CA GLY A 69 5.30 5.22 -6.43
C GLY A 69 4.98 6.43 -5.55
N ARG A 70 5.66 7.53 -5.81
CA ARG A 70 5.51 8.78 -5.05
C ARG A 70 4.09 9.36 -5.09
N HIS A 71 3.38 9.24 -6.20
CA HIS A 71 2.03 9.77 -6.31
C HIS A 71 1.07 9.07 -5.33
N LEU A 72 1.11 7.75 -5.28
CA LEU A 72 0.29 6.99 -4.32
C LEU A 72 0.69 7.29 -2.88
N PHE A 73 1.99 7.43 -2.61
CA PHE A 73 2.47 7.86 -1.30
C PHE A 73 1.89 9.22 -0.89
N ASP A 74 1.95 10.23 -1.77
CA ASP A 74 1.42 11.56 -1.48
C ASP A 74 -0.10 11.54 -1.26
N THR A 75 -0.85 10.76 -2.07
CA THR A 75 -2.31 10.64 -1.99
C THR A 75 -2.78 9.96 -0.69
N THR A 76 -2.05 8.96 -0.22
CA THR A 76 -2.40 8.18 0.98
C THR A 76 -1.67 8.64 2.23
N ASN A 77 -0.76 9.61 2.12
CA ASN A 77 0.22 9.93 3.16
C ASN A 77 0.96 8.68 3.66
N GLY A 78 1.30 7.76 2.72
CA GLY A 78 1.98 6.50 3.05
C GLY A 78 1.26 5.67 4.10
N TRP A 79 -0.06 5.80 4.22
CA TRP A 79 -0.89 5.20 5.28
C TRP A 79 -0.33 5.41 6.69
N ASP A 80 0.29 6.58 6.92
CA ASP A 80 0.95 6.93 8.19
C ASP A 80 2.01 5.92 8.66
N GLY A 81 2.63 5.19 7.71
CA GLY A 81 3.65 4.17 7.98
C GLY A 81 3.10 2.77 8.22
N ASP A 82 1.78 2.58 8.06
CA ASP A 82 1.13 1.27 8.16
C ASP A 82 0.63 0.85 6.77
N PRO A 83 1.43 0.13 5.99
CA PRO A 83 1.08 -0.20 4.62
C PRO A 83 -0.21 -1.02 4.54
N ALA A 84 -0.96 -0.83 3.46
CA ALA A 84 -2.21 -1.53 3.21
C ALA A 84 -2.06 -3.07 3.12
N ALA A 85 -0.83 -3.57 2.94
CA ALA A 85 -0.49 -4.98 3.03
C ALA A 85 1.02 -5.13 3.25
N GLY A 86 1.44 -6.24 3.90
CA GLY A 86 2.83 -6.51 4.21
C GLY A 86 3.34 -5.78 5.45
N ASP A 87 4.59 -6.04 5.79
CA ASP A 87 5.23 -5.57 7.01
C ASP A 87 6.09 -4.31 6.75
N GLU A 88 6.35 -3.99 5.48
CA GLU A 88 7.28 -2.95 5.08
C GLU A 88 6.75 -2.20 3.84
N LEU A 89 6.97 -0.89 3.81
CA LEU A 89 6.62 -0.03 2.69
C LEU A 89 7.89 0.53 2.03
N VAL A 90 7.99 0.38 0.72
CA VAL A 90 9.06 0.96 -0.10
C VAL A 90 8.47 1.97 -1.06
N VAL A 91 8.98 3.19 -1.04
CA VAL A 91 8.55 4.26 -1.94
C VAL A 91 9.61 4.51 -3.01
N VAL A 92 9.23 4.32 -4.27
CA VAL A 92 10.08 4.65 -5.42
C VAL A 92 9.79 6.09 -5.84
N THR A 93 10.81 6.95 -5.75
CA THR A 93 10.63 8.38 -5.98
C THR A 93 11.90 9.04 -6.51
N HIS A 94 11.76 10.07 -7.37
CA HIS A 94 12.83 10.97 -7.81
C HIS A 94 12.90 12.27 -6.97
N ARG A 95 12.05 12.39 -5.95
CA ARG A 95 11.99 13.56 -5.08
C ARG A 95 12.11 13.10 -3.62
N PRO A 96 12.81 13.84 -2.75
CA PRO A 96 12.83 13.54 -1.33
C PRO A 96 11.40 13.44 -0.77
N LEU A 97 11.19 12.61 0.24
CA LEU A 97 9.96 12.61 1.00
C LEU A 97 9.77 13.95 1.73
N PRO A 98 8.53 14.32 2.09
CA PRO A 98 8.28 15.50 2.91
C PRO A 98 9.10 15.49 4.19
N GLU A 99 9.61 16.65 4.63
CA GLU A 99 10.49 16.78 5.78
C GLU A 99 9.90 16.19 7.06
N ALA A 100 8.57 16.31 7.24
CA ALA A 100 7.86 15.73 8.38
C ALA A 100 8.01 14.20 8.43
N TRP A 101 8.02 13.53 7.28
CA TRP A 101 8.26 12.11 7.16
C TRP A 101 9.71 11.76 7.47
N LEU A 102 10.66 12.50 6.93
CA LEU A 102 12.09 12.29 7.19
C LEU A 102 12.42 12.47 8.68
N ALA A 103 11.84 13.46 9.35
CA ALA A 103 12.05 13.69 10.77
C ALA A 103 11.49 12.56 11.66
N GLY A 104 10.30 12.06 11.35
CA GLY A 104 9.71 10.90 12.02
C GLY A 104 10.51 9.61 11.78
N TYR A 105 11.01 9.47 10.59
CA TYR A 105 11.76 8.35 10.09
C TYR A 105 13.12 8.16 10.78
N LEU A 106 13.89 9.23 10.92
CA LEU A 106 15.20 9.21 11.60
C LEU A 106 15.09 8.75 13.06
N ASN A 107 13.90 8.87 13.67
CA ASN A 107 13.63 8.43 15.03
C ASN A 107 13.10 6.98 15.13
N SER A 108 12.69 6.37 14.03
CA SER A 108 12.10 5.02 14.02
C SER A 108 13.08 3.88 13.72
N GLY A 109 14.31 4.21 13.32
CA GLY A 109 15.34 3.20 12.98
C GLY A 109 15.15 2.50 11.64
N LEU A 110 14.24 2.99 10.83
CA LEU A 110 13.96 2.46 9.50
C LEU A 110 15.04 2.91 8.49
N GLY A 111 15.37 2.10 7.49
CA GLY A 111 16.46 2.38 6.56
C GLY A 111 16.05 3.21 5.34
N VAL A 112 16.74 4.31 5.06
CA VAL A 112 16.61 5.03 3.79
C VAL A 112 17.65 4.47 2.81
N TYR A 113 17.19 3.98 1.67
CA TYR A 113 18.07 3.52 0.60
C TYR A 113 18.12 4.58 -0.50
N ASP A 114 19.28 5.21 -0.62
CA ASP A 114 19.59 6.10 -1.74
C ASP A 114 19.96 5.23 -2.95
N VAL A 115 19.15 5.30 -3.99
CA VAL A 115 19.47 4.66 -5.26
C VAL A 115 20.16 5.72 -6.11
N ALA A 116 21.47 5.71 -6.11
CA ALA A 116 22.38 6.68 -6.73
C ALA A 116 21.81 7.32 -8.00
N ASP A 117 21.82 8.64 -8.04
CA ASP A 117 21.63 9.58 -9.15
C ASP A 117 20.31 9.54 -9.96
N GLU A 118 19.49 8.50 -9.89
CA GLU A 118 18.26 8.38 -10.72
C GLU A 118 16.96 8.22 -9.95
N GLY A 119 16.98 8.14 -8.62
CA GLY A 119 15.76 8.02 -7.79
C GLY A 119 16.08 7.66 -6.34
N PHE A 120 15.11 7.90 -5.47
CA PHE A 120 15.18 7.52 -4.07
C PHE A 120 14.33 6.29 -3.81
N LEU A 121 14.89 5.29 -3.15
CA LEU A 121 14.18 4.19 -2.56
C LEU A 121 14.09 4.45 -1.06
N VAL A 122 12.90 4.58 -0.53
CA VAL A 122 12.66 4.75 0.90
C VAL A 122 11.89 3.54 1.39
N SER A 123 12.47 2.81 2.34
CA SER A 123 11.79 1.76 3.08
C SER A 123 11.23 2.35 4.38
N LEU A 124 9.96 2.17 4.64
CA LEU A 124 9.25 2.66 5.83
C LEU A 124 8.85 1.49 6.73
#